data_93e194bc73a7d084e9b913a9ca265ea7
#
_entry.id   93e194bc73a7d084e9b913a9ca265ea7
#
_cell.length_a   1.000
_cell.length_b   1.000
_cell.length_c   1.000
_cell.angle_alpha   90.00
_cell.angle_beta   90.00
_cell.angle_gamma   90.00
#
_symmetry.space_group_name_H-M   'P 1'
#
loop_
_entity.id
_entity.type
_entity.pdbx_description
1 polymer ?
#
loop_
_entity_poly.entity_id
_entity_poly.type
_entity_poly.pdbx_seq_one_letter_code
_entity_poly.pdbx_strand_id
1 'polypeptide(L)'
;MRLDAPIKELTFADGQTLKLRNDSIVVFVGPNNAGKTTCLRDIYCHLSGDSNCNLVSSIDFTKPSLEDVKSLLDEIAIEKHDPLLSYEGMGFRISDYDMGNYSKFSYYPKSIKEMLFHFLTTETRLSACFPQKSVSRKDPATGPIALLARDSSYLEKVSSAFYSAFSLEVIPNYFNGGEIPCV
;
A
#
# COMPACT_ATOMS: atom_id res chain seq x y z
N MET A 1 14.11 5.28 2.57
CA MET A 1 14.43 3.85 2.87
C MET A 1 13.46 2.94 2.11
N ARG A 2 13.86 1.75 1.65
CA ARG A 2 12.94 0.77 1.03
C ARG A 2 12.83 -0.41 1.99
N LEU A 3 11.63 -0.71 2.45
CA LEU A 3 11.38 -1.93 3.22
C LEU A 3 11.23 -3.12 2.28
N ASP A 4 12.01 -4.16 2.52
CA ASP A 4 11.83 -5.44 1.85
C ASP A 4 10.87 -6.30 2.69
N ALA A 5 9.64 -6.44 2.20
CA ALA A 5 8.60 -7.28 2.79
C ALA A 5 8.08 -8.30 1.74
N PRO A 6 8.96 -9.10 1.12
CA PRO A 6 8.55 -9.96 0.03
C PRO A 6 7.75 -11.16 0.51
N ILE A 7 6.73 -11.51 -0.27
CA ILE A 7 6.13 -12.84 -0.23
C ILE A 7 7.10 -13.78 -0.97
N LYS A 8 7.53 -14.82 -0.31
CA LYS A 8 8.52 -15.80 -0.84
C LYS A 8 7.87 -16.99 -1.51
N GLU A 9 6.77 -17.47 -0.94
CA GLU A 9 6.08 -18.65 -1.43
C GLU A 9 4.58 -18.55 -1.17
N LEU A 10 3.82 -19.04 -2.14
CA LEU A 10 2.38 -19.26 -2.02
C LEU A 10 2.13 -20.76 -2.10
N THR A 11 1.33 -21.31 -1.19
CA THR A 11 0.82 -22.68 -1.27
C THR A 11 -0.67 -22.62 -1.55
N PHE A 12 -1.10 -23.29 -2.60
CA PHE A 12 -2.50 -23.37 -2.99
C PHE A 12 -3.23 -24.52 -2.30
N ALA A 13 -4.56 -24.49 -2.30
CA ALA A 13 -5.39 -25.50 -1.66
C ALA A 13 -5.22 -26.92 -2.25
N ASP A 14 -4.77 -27.04 -3.49
CA ASP A 14 -4.44 -28.30 -4.15
C ASP A 14 -3.01 -28.83 -3.82
N GLY A 15 -2.30 -28.12 -2.95
CA GLY A 15 -0.93 -28.46 -2.54
C GLY A 15 0.17 -27.97 -3.49
N GLN A 16 -0.18 -27.33 -4.60
CA GLN A 16 0.85 -26.71 -5.45
C GLN A 16 1.47 -25.50 -4.76
N THR A 17 2.76 -25.28 -5.04
CA THR A 17 3.51 -24.15 -4.49
C THR A 17 4.07 -23.26 -5.60
N LEU A 18 4.06 -21.97 -5.36
CA LEU A 18 4.66 -20.95 -6.23
C LEU A 18 5.73 -20.18 -5.45
N LYS A 19 6.99 -20.36 -5.81
CA LYS A 19 8.11 -19.62 -5.23
C LYS A 19 8.29 -18.29 -5.95
N LEU A 20 8.50 -17.23 -5.18
CA LEU A 20 8.62 -15.86 -5.66
C LEU A 20 9.99 -15.28 -5.29
N ARG A 21 10.49 -14.41 -6.14
CA ARG A 21 11.64 -13.55 -5.85
C ARG A 21 11.13 -12.14 -5.52
N ASN A 22 11.96 -11.33 -4.90
CA ASN A 22 11.63 -9.96 -4.49
C ASN A 22 11.16 -9.05 -5.64
N ASP A 23 11.54 -9.37 -6.86
CA ASP A 23 11.23 -8.64 -8.10
C ASP A 23 10.15 -9.34 -8.95
N SER A 24 9.53 -10.39 -8.45
CA SER A 24 8.54 -11.17 -9.22
C SER A 24 7.26 -10.37 -9.44
N ILE A 25 6.76 -10.44 -10.67
CA ILE A 25 5.40 -10.00 -11.02
C ILE A 25 4.60 -11.26 -11.33
N VAL A 26 3.52 -11.48 -10.56
CA VAL A 26 2.63 -12.64 -10.74
C VAL A 26 1.35 -12.19 -11.42
N VAL A 27 1.00 -12.85 -12.52
CA VAL A 27 -0.23 -12.57 -13.26
C VAL A 27 -1.13 -13.79 -13.23
N PHE A 28 -2.29 -13.68 -12.57
CA PHE A 28 -3.31 -14.72 -12.58
C PHE A 28 -4.20 -14.56 -13.82
N VAL A 29 -4.16 -15.55 -14.71
CA VAL A 29 -4.96 -15.58 -15.93
C VAL A 29 -6.03 -16.66 -15.86
N GLY A 30 -7.14 -16.46 -16.53
CA GLY A 30 -8.24 -17.44 -16.58
C GLY A 30 -9.58 -16.77 -16.90
N PRO A 31 -10.62 -17.56 -17.18
CA PRO A 31 -11.96 -17.05 -17.48
C PRO A 31 -12.57 -16.30 -16.29
N ASN A 32 -13.71 -15.64 -16.51
CA ASN A 32 -14.47 -15.06 -15.42
C ASN A 32 -14.88 -16.15 -14.45
N ASN A 33 -14.91 -15.81 -13.16
CA ASN A 33 -15.21 -16.73 -12.05
C ASN A 33 -14.16 -17.85 -11.80
N ALA A 34 -12.99 -17.81 -12.43
CA ALA A 34 -11.90 -18.76 -12.15
C ALA A 34 -11.20 -18.55 -10.79
N GLY A 35 -11.70 -17.66 -9.93
CA GLY A 35 -11.14 -17.44 -8.60
C GLY A 35 -9.95 -16.47 -8.52
N LYS A 36 -9.60 -15.76 -9.60
CA LYS A 36 -8.46 -14.82 -9.62
C LYS A 36 -8.50 -13.80 -8.49
N THR A 37 -9.64 -13.14 -8.32
CA THR A 37 -9.83 -12.15 -7.25
C THR A 37 -9.86 -12.79 -5.87
N THR A 38 -10.40 -14.00 -5.75
CA THR A 38 -10.40 -14.77 -4.50
C THR A 38 -8.98 -15.11 -4.09
N CYS A 39 -8.16 -15.57 -5.02
CA CYS A 39 -6.75 -15.86 -4.77
C CYS A 39 -6.00 -14.62 -4.25
N LEU A 40 -6.16 -13.46 -4.89
CA LEU A 40 -5.55 -12.21 -4.42
C LEU A 40 -6.06 -11.79 -3.04
N ARG A 41 -7.35 -12.00 -2.77
CA ARG A 41 -7.95 -11.72 -1.46
C ARG A 41 -7.40 -12.65 -0.39
N ASP A 42 -7.26 -13.94 -0.68
CA ASP A 42 -6.70 -14.93 0.23
C ASP A 42 -5.27 -14.54 0.61
N ILE A 43 -4.43 -14.18 -0.37
CA ILE A 43 -3.06 -13.68 -0.12
C ILE A 43 -3.10 -12.49 0.85
N TYR A 44 -3.96 -11.51 0.60
CA TYR A 44 -4.08 -10.33 1.45
C TYR A 44 -4.60 -10.66 2.87
N CYS A 45 -5.49 -11.63 3.00
CA CYS A 45 -6.02 -12.12 4.29
C CYS A 45 -4.93 -12.83 5.11
N HIS A 46 -4.14 -13.69 4.49
CA HIS A 46 -3.03 -14.37 5.17
C HIS A 46 -2.01 -13.41 5.80
N LEU A 47 -1.77 -12.24 5.18
CA LEU A 47 -0.89 -11.22 5.76
C LEU A 47 -1.39 -10.71 7.12
N SER A 48 -2.67 -10.86 7.44
CA SER A 48 -3.28 -10.51 8.74
C SER A 48 -3.44 -11.71 9.69
N GLY A 49 -2.94 -12.90 9.30
CA GLY A 49 -3.14 -14.11 10.08
C GLY A 49 -4.54 -14.72 9.97
N ASP A 50 -5.35 -14.28 9.01
CA ASP A 50 -6.65 -14.90 8.73
C ASP A 50 -6.41 -16.20 7.95
N SER A 51 -6.97 -17.29 8.47
CA SER A 51 -6.86 -18.63 7.88
C SER A 51 -8.11 -19.06 7.10
N ASN A 52 -9.16 -18.24 7.06
CA ASN A 52 -10.39 -18.53 6.31
C ASN A 52 -10.23 -18.26 4.82
N CYS A 53 -9.25 -18.93 4.21
CA CYS A 53 -8.89 -18.78 2.82
C CYS A 53 -9.27 -20.03 2.04
N ASN A 54 -9.73 -19.86 0.79
CA ASN A 54 -10.30 -20.96 0.00
C ASN A 54 -9.32 -21.51 -1.04
N LEU A 55 -8.53 -20.67 -1.68
CA LEU A 55 -7.67 -21.04 -2.80
C LEU A 55 -6.18 -21.02 -2.43
N VAL A 56 -5.77 -20.15 -1.52
CA VAL A 56 -4.41 -20.10 -0.98
C VAL A 56 -4.45 -20.62 0.44
N SER A 57 -3.79 -21.76 0.69
CA SER A 57 -3.78 -22.40 2.00
C SER A 57 -2.76 -21.78 2.96
N SER A 58 -1.63 -21.28 2.42
CA SER A 58 -0.62 -20.58 3.22
C SER A 58 0.25 -19.66 2.37
N ILE A 59 0.88 -18.69 3.03
CA ILE A 59 1.92 -17.85 2.44
C ILE A 59 3.16 -17.85 3.33
N ASP A 60 4.34 -17.88 2.72
CA ASP A 60 5.60 -17.56 3.40
C ASP A 60 6.05 -16.16 2.98
N PHE A 61 6.31 -15.30 3.95
CA PHE A 61 6.74 -13.94 3.71
C PHE A 61 7.77 -13.48 4.75
N THR A 62 8.64 -12.58 4.33
CA THR A 62 9.58 -11.94 5.25
C THR A 62 8.92 -10.73 5.87
N LYS A 63 8.93 -10.69 7.19
CA LYS A 63 8.49 -9.54 7.96
C LYS A 63 9.70 -8.66 8.29
N PRO A 64 9.69 -7.36 7.93
CA PRO A 64 10.76 -6.44 8.32
C PRO A 64 10.96 -6.40 9.83
N SER A 65 12.13 -5.98 10.27
CA SER A 65 12.34 -5.78 11.70
C SER A 65 11.49 -4.61 12.23
N LEU A 66 11.20 -4.61 13.53
CA LEU A 66 10.49 -3.49 14.14
C LEU A 66 11.25 -2.16 13.97
N GLU A 67 12.57 -2.22 14.00
CA GLU A 67 13.44 -1.07 13.82
C GLU A 67 13.36 -0.50 12.42
N ASP A 68 13.31 -1.37 11.40
CA ASP A 68 13.13 -0.95 10.00
C ASP A 68 11.77 -0.27 9.80
N VAL A 69 10.71 -0.84 10.40
CA VAL A 69 9.37 -0.23 10.32
C VAL A 69 9.35 1.13 11.03
N LYS A 70 9.96 1.25 12.21
CA LYS A 70 10.09 2.53 12.92
C LYS A 70 10.87 3.55 12.09
N SER A 71 12.00 3.15 11.53
CA SER A 71 12.81 4.03 10.68
C SER A 71 12.03 4.53 9.47
N LEU A 72 11.24 3.66 8.84
CA LEU A 72 10.36 4.09 7.75
C LEU A 72 9.30 5.07 8.24
N LEU A 73 8.64 4.79 9.37
CA LEU A 73 7.64 5.69 9.95
C LEU A 73 8.23 7.04 10.31
N ASP A 74 9.46 7.07 10.81
CA ASP A 74 10.18 8.30 11.10
C ASP A 74 10.46 9.15 9.86
N GLU A 75 10.62 8.50 8.71
CA GLU A 75 10.83 9.16 7.41
C GLU A 75 9.54 9.67 6.79
N ILE A 76 8.43 8.91 6.87
CA ILE A 76 7.20 9.19 6.13
C ILE A 76 6.07 9.80 6.97
N ALA A 77 6.12 9.70 8.30
CA ALA A 77 5.10 10.27 9.16
C ALA A 77 5.16 11.79 9.14
N ILE A 78 3.99 12.41 9.03
CA ILE A 78 3.84 13.86 9.01
C ILE A 78 3.70 14.39 10.43
N GLU A 79 3.01 13.65 11.28
CA GLU A 79 2.82 13.98 12.68
C GLU A 79 3.19 12.79 13.58
N LYS A 80 3.84 13.11 14.68
CA LYS A 80 4.12 12.20 15.78
C LYS A 80 3.42 12.75 17.02
N HIS A 81 2.50 11.99 17.55
CA HIS A 81 1.77 12.38 18.77
C HIS A 81 2.38 11.71 19.99
N ASP A 82 2.96 12.53 20.86
CA ASP A 82 3.37 12.14 22.21
C ASP A 82 2.23 12.53 23.20
N PRO A 83 1.82 11.69 24.20
CA PRO A 83 2.55 10.55 24.79
C PRO A 83 2.19 9.18 24.21
N LEU A 84 1.31 9.08 23.23
CA LEU A 84 0.83 7.77 22.72
C LEU A 84 1.66 7.21 21.58
N LEU A 85 2.82 7.82 21.26
CA LEU A 85 3.70 7.44 20.16
C LEU A 85 2.92 6.95 18.92
N SER A 86 1.96 7.74 18.45
CA SER A 86 1.25 7.43 17.23
C SER A 86 1.89 8.15 16.05
N TYR A 87 2.06 7.41 14.96
CA TYR A 87 2.52 7.95 13.69
C TYR A 87 1.32 8.18 12.80
N GLU A 88 1.18 9.38 12.29
CA GLU A 88 0.10 9.73 11.38
C GLU A 88 0.67 10.32 10.09
N GLY A 89 0.20 9.87 8.95
CA GLY A 89 0.63 10.35 7.64
C GLY A 89 -0.21 9.74 6.53
N MET A 90 -0.13 10.26 5.35
CA MET A 90 -0.72 9.82 4.06
C MET A 90 -1.78 8.69 4.14
N GLY A 91 -2.82 8.87 4.97
CA GLY A 91 -3.91 7.90 5.10
C GLY A 91 -3.67 6.73 6.04
N PHE A 92 -2.56 6.71 6.79
CA PHE A 92 -2.33 5.72 7.83
C PHE A 92 -2.25 6.36 9.22
N ARG A 93 -2.63 5.58 10.22
CA ARG A 93 -2.40 5.88 11.63
C ARG A 93 -1.94 4.62 12.34
N ILE A 94 -0.75 4.67 12.91
CA ILE A 94 -0.12 3.53 13.60
C ILE A 94 0.15 3.93 15.04
N SER A 95 -0.38 3.17 15.98
CA SER A 95 -0.24 3.40 17.42
C SER A 95 0.85 2.50 18.02
N ASP A 96 1.27 2.81 19.25
CA ASP A 96 2.12 1.93 20.04
C ASP A 96 1.53 0.53 20.24
N TYR A 97 0.21 0.41 20.32
CA TYR A 97 -0.47 -0.88 20.36
C TYR A 97 -0.23 -1.70 19.08
N ASP A 98 -0.29 -1.06 17.91
CA ASP A 98 0.01 -1.72 16.62
C ASP A 98 1.47 -2.17 16.57
N MET A 99 2.40 -1.34 17.05
CA MET A 99 3.82 -1.66 17.11
C MET A 99 4.10 -2.81 18.10
N GLY A 100 3.43 -2.81 19.24
CA GLY A 100 3.49 -3.90 20.21
C GLY A 100 2.97 -5.22 19.65
N ASN A 101 1.87 -5.19 18.92
CA ASN A 101 1.31 -6.35 18.24
C ASN A 101 2.19 -6.81 17.08
N TYR A 102 2.80 -5.88 16.36
CA TYR A 102 3.77 -6.20 15.32
C TYR A 102 4.91 -7.08 15.82
N SER A 103 5.42 -6.80 17.01
CA SER A 103 6.50 -7.60 17.61
C SER A 103 6.05 -8.98 18.09
N LYS A 104 4.78 -9.11 18.52
CA LYS A 104 4.25 -10.33 19.14
C LYS A 104 3.80 -11.38 18.12
N PHE A 105 3.23 -10.95 17.00
CA PHE A 105 2.60 -11.85 16.04
C PHE A 105 3.48 -12.08 14.82
N SER A 106 3.33 -13.23 14.17
CA SER A 106 4.00 -13.55 12.89
C SER A 106 3.36 -12.83 11.71
N TYR A 107 2.13 -12.37 11.85
CA TYR A 107 1.37 -11.63 10.83
C TYR A 107 1.45 -10.11 11.07
N TYR A 108 0.91 -9.34 10.12
CA TYR A 108 0.87 -7.87 10.21
C TYR A 108 -0.40 -7.40 10.94
N PRO A 109 -0.31 -6.51 11.94
CA PRO A 109 -1.45 -5.72 12.41
C PRO A 109 -2.09 -4.96 11.25
N LYS A 110 -3.40 -4.75 11.31
CA LYS A 110 -4.20 -4.19 10.22
C LYS A 110 -3.62 -2.87 9.69
N SER A 111 -3.33 -1.93 10.58
CA SER A 111 -2.81 -0.60 10.25
C SER A 111 -1.47 -0.66 9.52
N ILE A 112 -0.53 -1.50 9.99
CA ILE A 112 0.78 -1.69 9.38
C ILE A 112 0.64 -2.44 8.04
N LYS A 113 -0.25 -3.43 7.96
CA LYS A 113 -0.54 -4.11 6.70
C LYS A 113 -1.06 -3.13 5.65
N GLU A 114 -2.04 -2.31 5.98
CA GLU A 114 -2.63 -1.34 5.05
C GLU A 114 -1.61 -0.28 4.58
N MET A 115 -0.63 0.05 5.40
CA MET A 115 0.49 0.91 5.01
C MET A 115 1.44 0.24 4.03
N LEU A 116 1.77 -1.05 4.24
CA LEU A 116 2.78 -1.76 3.46
C LEU A 116 2.23 -2.45 2.20
N PHE A 117 0.95 -2.84 2.23
CA PHE A 117 0.33 -3.64 1.16
C PHE A 117 -0.98 -3.01 0.70
N HIS A 118 -1.07 -2.73 -0.58
CA HIS A 118 -2.29 -2.19 -1.18
C HIS A 118 -3.04 -3.27 -1.95
N PHE A 119 -4.27 -3.56 -1.51
CA PHE A 119 -5.20 -4.38 -2.25
C PHE A 119 -6.06 -3.50 -3.16
N LEU A 120 -5.67 -3.42 -4.44
CA LEU A 120 -6.32 -2.56 -5.41
C LEU A 120 -7.55 -3.25 -6.02
N THR A 121 -8.72 -2.96 -5.49
CA THR A 121 -10.01 -3.29 -6.12
C THR A 121 -10.38 -2.26 -7.19
N THR A 122 -11.41 -2.57 -7.99
CA THR A 122 -11.96 -1.57 -8.94
C THR A 122 -12.42 -0.32 -8.21
N GLU A 123 -13.06 -0.47 -7.06
CA GLU A 123 -13.56 0.63 -6.23
C GLU A 123 -12.41 1.49 -5.66
N THR A 124 -11.39 0.86 -5.08
CA THR A 124 -10.24 1.60 -4.52
C THR A 124 -9.42 2.30 -5.60
N ARG A 125 -9.32 1.71 -6.81
CA ARG A 125 -8.68 2.36 -7.96
C ARG A 125 -9.48 3.56 -8.45
N LEU A 126 -10.79 3.42 -8.56
CA LEU A 126 -11.67 4.53 -8.94
C LEU A 126 -11.64 5.65 -7.90
N SER A 127 -11.72 5.32 -6.61
CA SER A 127 -11.65 6.34 -5.56
C SER A 127 -10.31 7.08 -5.53
N ALA A 128 -9.21 6.43 -5.91
CA ALA A 128 -7.92 7.10 -6.06
C ALA A 128 -7.87 8.09 -7.24
N CYS A 129 -8.74 7.91 -8.25
CA CYS A 129 -8.87 8.81 -9.40
C CYS A 129 -9.86 9.95 -9.17
N PHE A 130 -10.70 9.88 -8.12
CA PHE A 130 -11.60 11.00 -7.81
C PHE A 130 -10.81 12.18 -7.24
N PRO A 131 -11.16 13.42 -7.64
CA PRO A 131 -10.56 14.62 -7.09
C PRO A 131 -10.78 14.62 -5.57
N GLN A 132 -9.70 14.69 -4.82
CA GLN A 132 -9.77 14.83 -3.38
C GLN A 132 -10.24 16.25 -3.06
N LYS A 133 -11.12 16.38 -2.05
CA LYS A 133 -11.53 17.70 -1.56
C LYS A 133 -10.30 18.56 -1.26
N SER A 134 -10.38 19.83 -1.56
CA SER A 134 -9.32 20.81 -1.38
C SER A 134 -8.66 20.68 0.00
N VAL A 135 -7.42 20.28 0.01
CA VAL A 135 -6.60 20.29 1.21
C VAL A 135 -5.75 21.55 1.14
N SER A 136 -5.80 22.35 2.18
CA SER A 136 -4.93 23.52 2.30
C SER A 136 -3.48 23.10 2.08
N ARG A 137 -2.66 23.94 1.42
CA ARG A 137 -1.22 23.66 1.28
C ARG A 137 -0.49 23.52 2.63
N LYS A 138 -1.13 23.99 3.71
CA LYS A 138 -0.60 23.90 5.08
C LYS A 138 -0.94 22.57 5.76
N ASP A 139 -1.99 21.87 5.29
CA ASP A 139 -2.41 20.64 5.89
C ASP A 139 -1.55 19.47 5.35
N PRO A 140 -1.30 18.42 6.13
CA PRO A 140 -0.57 17.24 5.69
C PRO A 140 -1.20 16.61 4.45
N ALA A 141 -0.39 16.04 3.57
CA ALA A 141 -0.88 15.31 2.41
C ALA A 141 -1.64 14.05 2.87
N THR A 142 -2.93 13.97 2.58
CA THR A 142 -3.79 12.86 2.97
C THR A 142 -3.85 11.73 1.94
N GLY A 143 -3.18 11.89 0.80
CA GLY A 143 -3.16 10.88 -0.25
C GLY A 143 -2.10 11.16 -1.31
N PRO A 144 -1.87 10.20 -2.23
CA PRO A 144 -0.82 10.28 -3.25
C PRO A 144 -0.92 11.54 -4.12
N ILE A 145 -2.13 11.90 -4.53
CA ILE A 145 -2.35 13.08 -5.39
C ILE A 145 -1.99 14.37 -4.66
N ALA A 146 -2.36 14.49 -3.38
CA ALA A 146 -2.00 15.65 -2.57
C ALA A 146 -0.48 15.75 -2.36
N LEU A 147 0.23 14.62 -2.30
CA LEU A 147 1.68 14.58 -2.25
C LEU A 147 2.30 15.08 -3.55
N LEU A 148 1.83 14.59 -4.70
CA LEU A 148 2.31 15.02 -6.02
C LEU A 148 2.14 16.52 -6.22
N ALA A 149 1.06 17.10 -5.71
CA ALA A 149 0.83 18.56 -5.79
C ALA A 149 1.81 19.38 -4.94
N ARG A 150 2.49 18.78 -3.99
CA ARG A 150 3.38 19.47 -3.03
C ARG A 150 4.84 19.23 -3.29
N ASP A 151 5.18 18.07 -3.83
CA ASP A 151 6.56 17.67 -4.07
C ASP A 151 6.82 17.53 -5.56
N SER A 152 7.50 18.54 -6.12
CA SER A 152 7.86 18.59 -7.54
C SER A 152 8.75 17.40 -7.97
N SER A 153 9.58 16.89 -7.08
CA SER A 153 10.47 15.76 -7.37
C SER A 153 9.68 14.46 -7.58
N TYR A 154 8.63 14.24 -6.75
CA TYR A 154 7.72 13.12 -6.96
C TYR A 154 6.86 13.31 -8.21
N LEU A 155 6.38 14.52 -8.45
CA LEU A 155 5.60 14.86 -9.64
C LEU A 155 6.39 14.57 -10.92
N GLU A 156 7.65 15.00 -11.00
CA GLU A 156 8.52 14.74 -12.15
C GLU A 156 8.74 13.24 -12.40
N LYS A 157 8.99 12.46 -11.34
CA LYS A 157 9.17 11.01 -11.45
C LYS A 157 7.90 10.31 -11.96
N VAL A 158 6.75 10.68 -11.41
CA VAL A 158 5.46 10.10 -11.80
C VAL A 158 5.09 10.54 -13.21
N SER A 159 5.26 11.83 -13.54
CA SER A 159 4.97 12.35 -14.88
C SER A 159 5.87 11.70 -15.94
N SER A 160 7.16 11.53 -15.66
CA SER A 160 8.08 10.82 -16.57
C SER A 160 7.66 9.36 -16.79
N ALA A 161 7.29 8.64 -15.74
CA ALA A 161 6.81 7.27 -15.86
C ALA A 161 5.49 7.19 -16.62
N PHE A 162 4.58 8.14 -16.37
CA PHE A 162 3.29 8.22 -17.05
C PHE A 162 3.45 8.56 -18.53
N TYR A 163 4.34 9.50 -18.85
CA TYR A 163 4.68 9.85 -20.23
C TYR A 163 5.29 8.68 -21.01
N SER A 164 6.19 7.94 -20.36
CA SER A 164 6.80 6.73 -20.95
C SER A 164 5.76 5.66 -21.30
N ALA A 165 4.70 5.52 -20.46
CA ALA A 165 3.69 4.48 -20.64
C ALA A 165 2.54 4.90 -21.58
N PHE A 166 2.13 6.17 -21.52
CA PHE A 166 0.89 6.65 -22.14
C PHE A 166 1.07 7.84 -23.08
N SER A 167 2.26 8.42 -23.15
CA SER A 167 2.56 9.68 -23.87
C SER A 167 1.71 10.87 -23.37
N LEU A 168 1.35 10.86 -22.08
CA LEU A 168 0.58 11.90 -21.42
C LEU A 168 1.36 12.43 -20.22
N GLU A 169 1.19 13.69 -19.88
CA GLU A 169 1.80 14.33 -18.72
C GLU A 169 0.81 14.44 -17.56
N VAL A 170 1.32 14.31 -16.34
CA VAL A 170 0.52 14.55 -15.12
C VAL A 170 0.70 16.00 -14.70
N ILE A 171 -0.36 16.80 -14.81
CA ILE A 171 -0.35 18.21 -14.47
C ILE A 171 -1.32 18.45 -13.30
N PRO A 172 -0.83 18.83 -12.10
CA PRO A 172 -1.71 19.19 -11.00
C PRO A 172 -2.47 20.49 -11.29
N ASN A 173 -3.79 20.49 -11.13
CA ASN A 173 -4.60 21.68 -11.28
C ASN A 173 -4.66 22.49 -9.98
N TYR A 174 -3.84 23.50 -9.87
CA TYR A 174 -3.75 24.37 -8.69
C TYR A 174 -4.87 25.44 -8.61
N PHE A 175 -5.68 25.57 -9.65
CA PHE A 175 -6.61 26.71 -9.79
C PHE A 175 -8.05 26.41 -9.34
N ASN A 176 -8.44 25.17 -9.23
CA ASN A 176 -9.81 24.78 -8.83
C ASN A 176 -9.89 24.42 -7.34
N GLY A 177 -9.67 25.37 -6.45
CA GLY A 177 -9.96 25.18 -5.02
C GLY A 177 -9.24 24.02 -4.35
N GLY A 178 -8.11 23.54 -4.93
CA GLY A 178 -7.32 22.43 -4.40
C GLY A 178 -7.75 21.04 -4.89
N GLU A 179 -8.69 20.96 -5.80
CA GLU A 179 -8.95 19.71 -6.53
C GLU A 179 -7.85 19.48 -7.57
N ILE A 180 -7.30 18.26 -7.61
CA ILE A 180 -6.29 17.88 -8.58
C ILE A 180 -6.94 16.86 -9.53
N PRO A 181 -7.51 17.30 -10.65
CA PRO A 181 -7.90 16.37 -11.69
C PRO A 181 -6.63 15.86 -12.39
N CYS A 182 -6.52 14.54 -12.57
CA CYS A 182 -5.64 13.98 -13.59
C CYS A 182 -6.34 14.15 -14.94
N VAL A 183 -5.72 14.86 -15.85
CA VAL A 183 -6.15 14.97 -17.26
C VAL A 183 -5.21 14.13 -18.10
#